data_800f490ab937d83515ac031afc64226e
#
_entry.id   800f490ab937d83515ac031afc64226e
#
_cell.length_a   1.000
_cell.length_b   1.000
_cell.length_c   1.000
_cell.angle_alpha   90.00
_cell.angle_beta   90.00
_cell.angle_gamma   90.00
#
_symmetry.space_group_name_H-M   'P 1'
#
loop_
_entity.id
_entity.type
_entity.pdbx_description
1 polymer ?
#
loop_
_entity_poly.entity_id
_entity_poly.type
_entity_poly.pdbx_seq_one_letter_code
_entity_poly.pdbx_strand_id
1 'polypeptide(L)'
;MGDSLVFEHETLGQRILFGTGRAQAFLAQEIERRRASRVMVIARARERKRIAPILEGLDIALIHDDVAQHVPAENAERARRAAADNGIDLLVSIGGGSATGLAKAVALTSGLPIIAVPTT
;
A
#
# COMPACT_ATOMS: atom_id res chain seq x y z
N MET A 1 -5.82 -18.39 19.70
CA MET A 1 -4.56 -17.88 19.34
C MET A 1 -4.63 -16.77 18.35
N GLY A 2 -4.60 -15.56 18.84
CA GLY A 2 -4.61 -14.40 17.97
C GLY A 2 -3.45 -14.37 16.99
N ASP A 3 -2.32 -14.93 17.39
CA ASP A 3 -1.12 -14.85 16.58
C ASP A 3 -1.20 -15.66 15.29
N SER A 4 -2.03 -16.69 15.26
CA SER A 4 -2.19 -17.48 14.04
C SER A 4 -2.84 -16.69 12.92
N LEU A 5 -3.50 -15.57 13.24
CA LEU A 5 -4.15 -14.72 12.26
C LEU A 5 -3.24 -13.60 11.76
N VAL A 6 -2.04 -13.52 12.27
CA VAL A 6 -1.09 -12.47 11.92
C VAL A 6 0.18 -13.12 11.42
N PHE A 7 0.53 -12.86 10.18
CA PHE A 7 1.82 -13.27 9.68
C PHE A 7 2.33 -12.30 8.64
N GLU A 8 3.62 -12.37 8.40
CA GLU A 8 4.29 -11.51 7.44
C GLU A 8 4.95 -12.37 6.37
N HIS A 9 4.90 -11.87 5.16
CA HIS A 9 5.53 -12.54 4.03
C HIS A 9 6.21 -11.48 3.16
N GLU A 10 7.47 -11.70 2.86
CA GLU A 10 8.24 -10.75 2.06
C GLU A 10 8.78 -11.44 0.83
N THR A 11 8.46 -10.91 -0.34
CA THR A 11 8.85 -11.47 -1.63
C THR A 11 9.05 -10.34 -2.63
N LEU A 12 10.18 -10.35 -3.33
CA LEU A 12 10.46 -9.37 -4.40
C LEU A 12 10.21 -7.92 -3.97
N GLY A 13 10.64 -7.57 -2.76
CA GLY A 13 10.46 -6.23 -2.24
C GLY A 13 9.06 -5.92 -1.74
N GLN A 14 8.18 -6.90 -1.76
CA GLN A 14 6.82 -6.78 -1.27
C GLN A 14 6.70 -7.42 0.11
N ARG A 15 5.99 -6.75 1.00
CA ARG A 15 5.66 -7.29 2.30
C ARG A 15 4.15 -7.37 2.45
N ILE A 16 3.65 -8.54 2.87
CA ILE A 16 2.22 -8.78 3.04
C ILE A 16 1.90 -8.91 4.51
N LEU A 17 0.94 -8.14 5.00
CA LEU A 17 0.50 -8.16 6.39
C LEU A 17 -0.93 -8.68 6.48
N PHE A 18 -1.14 -9.62 7.39
CA PHE A 18 -2.48 -10.14 7.69
C PHE A 18 -2.81 -9.85 9.15
N GLY A 19 -4.09 -9.83 9.46
CA GLY A 19 -4.54 -9.52 10.82
C GLY A 19 -5.10 -8.12 10.90
N THR A 20 -6.38 -7.99 10.56
CA THR A 20 -7.06 -6.70 10.45
C THR A 20 -6.90 -5.82 11.69
N GLY A 21 -7.04 -6.39 12.88
CA GLY A 21 -6.94 -5.61 14.10
C GLY A 21 -5.54 -5.09 14.41
N ARG A 22 -4.53 -5.58 13.69
CA ARG A 22 -3.15 -5.20 13.93
C ARG A 22 -2.50 -4.51 12.73
N ALA A 23 -3.24 -4.36 11.64
CA ALA A 23 -2.69 -3.82 10.41
C ALA A 23 -2.06 -2.44 10.62
N GLN A 24 -2.71 -1.59 11.40
CA GLN A 24 -2.17 -0.25 11.68
C GLN A 24 -0.82 -0.33 12.39
N ALA A 25 -0.73 -1.15 13.42
CA ALA A 25 0.51 -1.26 14.20
C ALA A 25 1.66 -1.81 13.37
N PHE A 26 1.39 -2.85 12.60
CA PHE A 26 2.42 -3.42 11.72
C PHE A 26 2.83 -2.43 10.65
N LEU A 27 1.88 -1.70 10.08
CA LEU A 27 2.18 -0.72 9.05
C LEU A 27 3.03 0.41 9.60
N ALA A 28 2.68 0.93 10.78
CA ALA A 28 3.46 1.97 11.43
C ALA A 28 4.90 1.51 11.69
N GLN A 29 5.04 0.29 12.20
CA GLN A 29 6.33 -0.29 12.48
C GLN A 29 7.18 -0.46 11.22
N GLU A 30 6.57 -0.91 10.13
CA GLU A 30 7.27 -1.10 8.86
C GLU A 30 7.72 0.22 8.25
N ILE A 31 6.87 1.23 8.32
CA ILE A 31 7.23 2.55 7.80
C ILE A 31 8.45 3.07 8.56
N GLU A 32 8.45 2.93 9.88
CA GLU A 32 9.56 3.37 10.71
C GLU A 32 10.83 2.56 10.45
N ARG A 33 10.69 1.25 10.37
CA ARG A 33 11.82 0.35 10.12
C ARG A 33 12.51 0.66 8.79
N ARG A 34 11.73 0.99 7.78
CA ARG A 34 12.25 1.31 6.44
C ARG A 34 12.68 2.76 6.34
N ARG A 35 12.44 3.56 7.37
CA ARG A 35 12.73 4.99 7.38
C ARG A 35 12.06 5.70 6.21
N ALA A 36 10.87 5.26 5.87
CA ALA A 36 10.11 5.87 4.79
C ALA A 36 9.62 7.23 5.23
N SER A 37 9.84 8.24 4.43
CA SER A 37 9.44 9.60 4.75
C SER A 37 8.24 10.06 3.92
N ARG A 38 8.02 9.47 2.77
CA ARG A 38 6.92 9.86 1.90
C ARG A 38 6.20 8.62 1.38
N VAL A 39 5.09 8.32 2.02
CA VAL A 39 4.33 7.10 1.77
C VAL A 39 3.13 7.40 0.89
N MET A 40 2.95 6.60 -0.15
CA MET A 40 1.76 6.66 -1.00
C MET A 40 0.91 5.41 -0.74
N VAL A 41 -0.34 5.64 -0.36
CA VAL A 41 -1.30 4.55 -0.18
C VAL A 41 -2.10 4.41 -1.47
N ILE A 42 -2.22 3.19 -1.95
CA ILE A 42 -3.02 2.85 -3.12
C ILE A 42 -4.21 2.03 -2.64
N ALA A 43 -5.41 2.57 -2.81
CA ALA A 43 -6.64 1.92 -2.37
C ALA A 43 -7.80 2.47 -3.19
N ARG A 44 -8.81 1.62 -3.45
CA ARG A 44 -9.99 2.06 -4.18
C ARG A 44 -10.75 3.11 -3.37
N ALA A 45 -11.37 4.07 -4.08
CA ALA A 45 -12.10 5.15 -3.44
C ALA A 45 -13.16 4.63 -2.46
N ARG A 46 -13.86 3.55 -2.82
CA ARG A 46 -14.88 2.95 -1.97
C ARG A 46 -14.33 2.36 -0.67
N GLU A 47 -13.01 2.16 -0.58
CA GLU A 47 -12.38 1.61 0.60
C GLU A 47 -11.92 2.67 1.61
N ARG A 48 -12.10 3.94 1.30
CA ARG A 48 -11.58 5.03 2.13
C ARG A 48 -12.03 4.95 3.58
N LYS A 49 -13.31 4.64 3.81
CA LYS A 49 -13.82 4.54 5.18
C LYS A 49 -13.23 3.35 5.92
N ARG A 50 -13.04 2.25 5.19
CA ARG A 50 -12.50 1.02 5.78
C ARG A 50 -11.04 1.18 6.14
N ILE A 51 -10.27 1.90 5.34
CA ILE A 51 -8.84 2.04 5.55
C ILE A 51 -8.47 3.14 6.55
N ALA A 52 -9.38 4.06 6.83
CA ALA A 52 -9.09 5.18 7.73
C ALA A 52 -8.52 4.74 9.07
N PRO A 53 -9.08 3.72 9.76
CA PRO A 53 -8.50 3.25 11.01
C PRO A 53 -7.09 2.67 10.85
N ILE A 54 -6.81 2.08 9.69
CA ILE A 54 -5.48 1.50 9.43
C ILE A 54 -4.44 2.58 9.27
N LEU A 55 -4.83 3.74 8.74
CA LEU A 55 -3.91 4.85 8.48
C LEU A 55 -3.85 5.87 9.62
N GLU A 56 -4.67 5.70 10.65
CA GLU A 56 -4.74 6.65 11.74
C GLU A 56 -3.39 6.82 12.41
N GLY A 57 -2.96 8.06 12.56
CA GLY A 57 -1.69 8.38 13.19
C GLY A 57 -0.47 8.20 12.29
N LEU A 58 -0.65 7.76 11.04
CA LEU A 58 0.45 7.60 10.10
C LEU A 58 0.59 8.84 9.23
N ASP A 59 1.83 9.18 8.92
CA ASP A 59 2.12 10.32 8.05
C ASP A 59 2.10 9.84 6.59
N ILE A 60 0.94 9.97 5.96
CA ILE A 60 0.73 9.53 4.57
C ILE A 60 0.83 10.74 3.66
N ALA A 61 1.75 10.70 2.71
CA ALA A 61 1.96 11.81 1.79
C ALA A 61 0.85 11.90 0.73
N LEU A 62 0.33 10.76 0.29
CA LEU A 62 -0.65 10.74 -0.79
C LEU A 62 -1.50 9.48 -0.69
N ILE A 63 -2.80 9.65 -0.88
CA ILE A 63 -3.71 8.52 -1.07
C ILE A 63 -4.14 8.54 -2.54
N HIS A 64 -3.72 7.51 -3.28
CA HIS A 64 -4.05 7.39 -4.69
C HIS A 64 -5.21 6.41 -4.82
N ASP A 65 -6.37 6.90 -5.21
CA ASP A 65 -7.59 6.10 -5.29
C ASP A 65 -8.07 5.85 -6.71
N ASP A 66 -7.32 6.24 -7.70
CA ASP A 66 -7.61 5.98 -9.11
C ASP A 66 -7.18 4.53 -9.43
N VAL A 67 -7.95 3.59 -8.91
CA VAL A 67 -7.69 2.16 -9.03
C VAL A 67 -8.81 1.53 -9.83
N ALA A 68 -8.46 0.98 -10.98
CA ALA A 68 -9.41 0.31 -11.86
C ALA A 68 -9.13 -1.18 -11.92
N GLN A 69 -10.16 -1.94 -12.22
CA GLN A 69 -10.05 -3.38 -12.41
C GLN A 69 -9.10 -3.65 -13.58
N HIS A 70 -8.29 -4.71 -13.46
CA HIS A 70 -7.33 -5.14 -14.48
C HIS A 70 -6.16 -4.19 -14.73
N VAL A 71 -6.01 -3.16 -13.94
CA VAL A 71 -4.88 -2.22 -13.98
C VAL A 71 -4.56 -1.78 -15.43
N PRO A 72 -5.44 -0.97 -16.06
CA PRO A 72 -5.14 -0.44 -17.39
C PRO A 72 -3.85 0.37 -17.40
N ALA A 73 -3.18 0.40 -18.54
CA ALA A 73 -1.89 1.09 -18.68
C ALA A 73 -1.97 2.57 -18.27
N GLU A 74 -3.05 3.23 -18.59
CA GLU A 74 -3.23 4.64 -18.23
C GLU A 74 -3.29 4.87 -16.73
N ASN A 75 -3.95 3.95 -16.00
CA ASN A 75 -4.00 4.03 -14.54
C ASN A 75 -2.62 3.85 -13.93
N ALA A 76 -1.85 2.91 -14.47
CA ALA A 76 -0.49 2.67 -14.00
C ALA A 76 0.39 3.90 -14.27
N GLU A 77 0.24 4.53 -15.43
CA GLU A 77 1.01 5.72 -15.78
C GLU A 77 0.67 6.89 -14.85
N ARG A 78 -0.60 7.11 -14.58
CA ARG A 78 -1.00 8.17 -13.65
C ARG A 78 -0.47 7.92 -12.25
N ALA A 79 -0.50 6.67 -11.80
CA ALA A 79 0.02 6.32 -10.48
C ALA A 79 1.54 6.52 -10.40
N ARG A 80 2.27 6.13 -11.46
CA ARG A 80 3.72 6.35 -11.52
C ARG A 80 4.05 7.82 -11.46
N ARG A 81 3.31 8.63 -12.20
CA ARG A 81 3.53 10.07 -12.23
C ARG A 81 3.23 10.69 -10.88
N ALA A 82 2.14 10.27 -10.24
CA ALA A 82 1.80 10.75 -8.90
C ALA A 82 2.90 10.41 -7.90
N ALA A 83 3.45 9.20 -7.96
CA ALA A 83 4.53 8.80 -7.08
C ALA A 83 5.78 9.64 -7.31
N ALA A 84 6.15 9.86 -8.57
CA ALA A 84 7.34 10.64 -8.91
C ALA A 84 7.17 12.11 -8.50
N ASP A 85 6.03 12.70 -8.80
CA ASP A 85 5.76 14.11 -8.51
C ASP A 85 5.72 14.40 -7.01
N ASN A 86 5.41 13.41 -6.21
CA ASN A 86 5.31 13.57 -4.76
C ASN A 86 6.53 13.01 -4.00
N GLY A 87 7.55 12.58 -4.71
CA GLY A 87 8.77 12.08 -4.08
C GLY A 87 8.54 10.86 -3.20
N ILE A 88 7.66 9.97 -3.63
CA ILE A 88 7.27 8.79 -2.84
C ILE A 88 8.43 7.81 -2.71
N ASP A 89 8.65 7.29 -1.51
CA ASP A 89 9.70 6.32 -1.26
C ASP A 89 9.17 4.96 -0.79
N LEU A 90 7.86 4.85 -0.55
CA LEU A 90 7.24 3.59 -0.15
C LEU A 90 5.80 3.54 -0.67
N LEU A 91 5.42 2.39 -1.25
CA LEU A 91 4.06 2.14 -1.70
C LEU A 91 3.37 1.22 -0.69
N VAL A 92 2.13 1.56 -0.33
CA VAL A 92 1.29 0.72 0.52
C VAL A 92 0.00 0.45 -0.23
N SER A 93 -0.28 -0.80 -0.58
CA SER A 93 -1.55 -1.16 -1.20
C SER A 93 -2.48 -1.71 -0.13
N ILE A 94 -3.70 -1.20 -0.07
CA ILE A 94 -4.70 -1.67 0.88
C ILE A 94 -5.94 -2.06 0.10
N GLY A 95 -6.33 -3.32 0.18
CA GLY A 95 -7.48 -3.82 -0.53
C GLY A 95 -7.23 -5.14 -1.21
N GLY A 96 -7.92 -5.35 -2.32
CA GLY A 96 -7.81 -6.58 -3.09
C GLY A 96 -6.79 -6.49 -4.22
N GLY A 97 -6.94 -7.38 -5.20
CA GLY A 97 -5.98 -7.54 -6.28
C GLY A 97 -5.75 -6.31 -7.14
N SER A 98 -6.78 -5.48 -7.33
CA SER A 98 -6.62 -4.28 -8.18
C SER A 98 -5.65 -3.28 -7.58
N ALA A 99 -5.75 -3.03 -6.28
CA ALA A 99 -4.83 -2.12 -5.61
C ALA A 99 -3.40 -2.67 -5.59
N THR A 100 -3.27 -3.94 -5.26
CA THR A 100 -1.96 -4.59 -5.25
C THR A 100 -1.35 -4.63 -6.64
N GLY A 101 -2.16 -4.93 -7.66
CA GLY A 101 -1.71 -4.96 -9.04
C GLY A 101 -1.21 -3.61 -9.51
N LEU A 102 -1.91 -2.55 -9.13
CA LEU A 102 -1.47 -1.19 -9.48
C LEU A 102 -0.16 -0.85 -8.81
N ALA A 103 -0.01 -1.20 -7.52
CA ALA A 103 1.23 -0.97 -6.80
C ALA A 103 2.39 -1.71 -7.47
N LYS A 104 2.18 -2.95 -7.89
CA LYS A 104 3.21 -3.71 -8.60
C LYS A 104 3.59 -3.07 -9.91
N ALA A 105 2.60 -2.56 -10.65
CA ALA A 105 2.87 -1.88 -11.92
C ALA A 105 3.74 -0.64 -11.71
N VAL A 106 3.49 0.12 -10.66
CA VAL A 106 4.31 1.28 -10.31
C VAL A 106 5.72 0.83 -9.92
N ALA A 107 5.82 -0.21 -9.11
CA ALA A 107 7.11 -0.70 -8.61
C ALA A 107 8.01 -1.25 -9.71
N LEU A 108 7.41 -1.84 -10.76
CA LEU A 108 8.18 -2.41 -11.87
C LEU A 108 9.12 -1.40 -12.53
N THR A 109 8.72 -0.15 -12.60
CA THR A 109 9.53 0.89 -13.25
C THR A 109 10.23 1.78 -12.25
N SER A 110 9.65 1.99 -11.07
CA SER A 110 10.23 2.88 -10.06
C SER A 110 11.20 2.18 -9.12
N GLY A 111 11.07 0.88 -8.97
CA GLY A 111 11.86 0.14 -7.99
C GLY A 111 11.43 0.37 -6.55
N LEU A 112 10.30 1.04 -6.33
CA LEU A 112 9.84 1.33 -4.98
C LEU A 112 9.39 0.05 -4.26
N PRO A 113 9.66 -0.06 -2.96
CA PRO A 113 9.18 -1.19 -2.17
C PRO A 113 7.66 -1.08 -1.94
N ILE A 114 7.03 -2.23 -1.75
CA ILE A 114 5.58 -2.32 -1.53
C ILE A 114 5.31 -3.03 -0.22
N ILE A 115 4.35 -2.50 0.53
CA ILE A 115 3.71 -3.21 1.63
C ILE A 115 2.27 -3.44 1.20
N ALA A 116 1.84 -4.70 1.16
CA ALA A 116 0.47 -5.04 0.79
C ALA A 116 -0.34 -5.40 2.02
N VAL A 117 -1.49 -4.75 2.17
CA VAL A 117 -2.40 -4.98 3.29
C VAL A 117 -3.73 -5.47 2.72
N PRO A 118 -3.97 -6.78 2.69
CA PRO A 118 -5.24 -7.32 2.20
C PRO A 118 -6.38 -6.98 3.16
N THR A 119 -7.56 -6.69 2.60
CA THR A 119 -8.75 -6.36 3.38
C THR A 119 -9.85 -7.41 3.28
N THR A 120 -9.63 -8.48 2.55
CA THR A 120 -10.63 -9.54 2.39
C THR A 120 -10.41 -10.70 3.34
#